data_4456619d8ae3732adfc74121467e1a04
#
_entry.id   4456619d8ae3732adfc74121467e1a04
#
_cell.length_a   1.000
_cell.length_b   1.000
_cell.length_c   1.000
_cell.angle_alpha   90.00
_cell.angle_beta   90.00
_cell.angle_gamma   90.00
#
_symmetry.space_group_name_H-M   'P 1'
#
loop_
_entity.id
_entity.type
_entity.pdbx_description
1 polymer ?
#
loop_
_entity_poly.entity_id
_entity_poly.type
_entity_poly.pdbx_seq_one_letter_code
_entity_poly.pdbx_strand_id
1 'polypeptide(L)'
;MSPRLPVNNSQTITDFLNLQKSQMAEDSSEDSYRFAFDDQAFLARRETLGLRFQLELLKPEILLHERGIEHTITVFGSTRFVSCEKAQELERSARTPEAMAEAKQALRHCKYYDSAREFGAIVAGYNATQSEDRNKLHIATGGGPGIMEAANRGAFEAGDQTIGFNISLPREQHPNPYLTPGLSFRFHYFAIRKMHFMLRARAIVAYPGGFGSFDELFEVLTLMQTKKVERFPIILVGKTFWQEVINFKQMLDHGVIEQADINLIHFVETAEEAWAVI
;
A
#
# COMPACT_ATOMS: atom_id res chain seq x y z
N MET A 1 -0.73 30.19 33.38
CA MET A 1 0.58 29.70 32.89
C MET A 1 0.75 28.27 33.37
N SER A 2 0.45 27.29 32.50
CA SER A 2 0.72 25.87 32.77
C SER A 2 2.17 25.56 32.47
N PRO A 3 2.88 24.83 33.32
CA PRO A 3 4.25 24.44 33.06
C PRO A 3 4.28 23.42 31.90
N ARG A 4 5.01 23.73 30.80
CA ARG A 4 5.34 22.78 29.73
C ARG A 4 6.29 21.74 30.33
N LEU A 5 5.88 20.48 30.26
CA LEU A 5 6.75 19.34 30.56
C LEU A 5 7.90 19.32 29.52
N PRO A 6 9.15 19.02 29.91
CA PRO A 6 10.26 18.99 29.00
C PRO A 6 10.12 17.79 28.05
N VAL A 7 10.12 18.10 26.74
CA VAL A 7 10.12 17.13 25.65
C VAL A 7 11.56 16.62 25.49
N ASN A 8 11.91 15.54 26.19
CA ASN A 8 13.04 14.67 25.82
C ASN A 8 12.95 13.31 26.52
N ASN A 9 11.82 12.61 26.33
CA ASN A 9 11.58 11.32 27.00
C ASN A 9 12.08 10.10 26.22
N SER A 10 12.41 10.20 24.93
CA SER A 10 12.82 9.03 24.14
C SER A 10 14.23 8.54 24.51
N GLN A 11 15.16 9.45 24.76
CA GLN A 11 16.52 9.11 25.19
C GLN A 11 16.52 8.48 26.58
N THR A 12 15.75 9.03 27.53
CA THR A 12 15.64 8.53 28.89
C THR A 12 15.02 7.12 28.97
N ILE A 13 14.03 6.82 28.12
CA ILE A 13 13.43 5.48 28.05
C ILE A 13 14.39 4.49 27.40
N THR A 14 15.08 4.89 26.36
CA THR A 14 16.10 4.05 25.68
C THR A 14 17.27 3.77 26.62
N ASP A 15 17.73 4.76 27.36
CA ASP A 15 18.83 4.60 28.32
C ASP A 15 18.40 3.73 29.50
N PHE A 16 17.18 3.89 30.01
CA PHE A 16 16.58 3.05 31.02
C PHE A 16 16.45 1.59 30.58
N LEU A 17 15.96 1.35 29.34
CA LEU A 17 15.83 0.03 28.75
C LEU A 17 17.20 -0.63 28.51
N ASN A 18 18.20 0.13 28.09
CA ASN A 18 19.57 -0.37 27.89
C ASN A 18 20.27 -0.70 29.20
N LEU A 19 20.09 0.12 30.25
CA LEU A 19 20.60 -0.18 31.60
C LEU A 19 19.96 -1.47 32.14
N GLN A 20 18.65 -1.65 31.97
CA GLN A 20 17.96 -2.87 32.39
C GLN A 20 18.38 -4.10 31.59
N LYS A 21 18.61 -3.98 30.27
CA LYS A 21 19.12 -5.10 29.44
C LYS A 21 20.50 -5.57 29.90
N SER A 22 21.38 -4.67 30.33
CA SER A 22 22.70 -5.04 30.85
C SER A 22 22.64 -5.73 32.24
N GLN A 23 21.64 -5.42 33.06
CA GLN A 23 21.42 -6.07 34.36
C GLN A 23 20.69 -7.41 34.24
N MET A 24 19.84 -7.61 33.20
CA MET A 24 19.05 -8.83 32.99
C MET A 24 19.79 -9.95 32.28
N ALA A 25 20.98 -9.70 31.73
CA ALA A 25 21.78 -10.75 31.07
C ALA A 25 22.28 -11.85 32.04
N GLU A 26 22.19 -11.63 33.35
CA GLU A 26 22.68 -12.55 34.37
C GLU A 26 21.58 -13.36 35.10
N ASP A 27 20.27 -13.05 34.95
CA ASP A 27 19.26 -13.62 35.82
C ASP A 27 17.90 -13.92 35.14
N SER A 28 17.83 -14.86 34.20
CA SER A 28 16.54 -15.28 33.66
C SER A 28 16.42 -16.76 33.32
N SER A 29 16.27 -17.58 34.34
CA SER A 29 15.77 -18.95 34.15
C SER A 29 14.22 -19.06 34.16
N GLU A 30 13.48 -18.03 34.55
CA GLU A 30 12.02 -18.03 34.61
C GLU A 30 11.40 -17.10 33.57
N ASP A 31 10.66 -17.67 32.60
CA ASP A 31 9.94 -16.91 31.55
C ASP A 31 8.97 -15.87 32.11
N SER A 32 8.45 -16.06 33.32
CA SER A 32 7.54 -15.14 34.00
C SER A 32 8.19 -13.83 34.49
N TYR A 33 9.52 -13.76 34.57
CA TYR A 33 10.27 -12.57 35.01
C TYR A 33 10.60 -11.59 33.89
N ARG A 34 10.29 -11.95 32.62
CA ARG A 34 10.49 -11.05 31.48
C ARG A 34 9.46 -9.91 31.47
N PHE A 35 9.86 -8.74 31.01
CA PHE A 35 8.88 -7.68 30.75
C PHE A 35 7.90 -8.13 29.66
N ALA A 36 6.61 -7.92 29.88
CA ALA A 36 5.54 -8.36 28.99
C ALA A 36 5.69 -7.81 27.54
N PHE A 37 6.23 -6.59 27.39
CA PHE A 37 6.47 -5.98 26.07
C PHE A 37 7.68 -6.58 25.30
N ASP A 38 8.59 -7.26 25.99
CA ASP A 38 9.78 -7.92 25.41
C ASP A 38 9.63 -9.45 25.37
N ASP A 39 8.54 -9.98 25.90
CA ASP A 39 8.22 -11.42 25.87
C ASP A 39 7.45 -11.78 24.59
N GLN A 40 8.20 -12.26 23.59
CA GLN A 40 7.65 -12.64 22.30
C GLN A 40 6.70 -13.84 22.40
N ALA A 41 6.94 -14.77 23.33
CA ALA A 41 6.08 -15.93 23.55
C ALA A 41 4.73 -15.48 24.15
N PHE A 42 4.76 -14.59 25.12
CA PHE A 42 3.55 -13.98 25.69
C PHE A 42 2.79 -13.17 24.62
N LEU A 43 3.49 -12.32 23.87
CA LEU A 43 2.87 -11.51 22.81
C LEU A 43 2.28 -12.35 21.66
N ALA A 44 2.76 -13.59 21.45
CA ALA A 44 2.23 -14.51 20.44
C ALA A 44 0.96 -15.25 20.89
N ARG A 45 0.57 -15.20 22.16
CA ARG A 45 -0.60 -15.90 22.71
C ARG A 45 -1.90 -15.38 22.09
N ARG A 46 -2.94 -16.23 22.13
CA ARG A 46 -4.28 -15.87 21.63
C ARG A 46 -4.87 -14.71 22.43
N GLU A 47 -4.65 -14.70 23.72
CA GLU A 47 -5.18 -13.69 24.66
C GLU A 47 -4.64 -12.28 24.38
N THR A 48 -3.46 -12.18 23.77
CA THR A 48 -2.81 -10.91 23.41
C THR A 48 -3.11 -10.45 21.97
N LEU A 49 -4.05 -11.11 21.28
CA LEU A 49 -4.45 -10.77 19.92
C LEU A 49 -4.82 -9.29 19.75
N GLY A 50 -5.60 -8.73 20.69
CA GLY A 50 -6.00 -7.32 20.65
C GLY A 50 -4.82 -6.36 20.73
N LEU A 51 -3.79 -6.68 21.53
CA LEU A 51 -2.57 -5.88 21.61
C LEU A 51 -1.81 -5.87 20.28
N ARG A 52 -1.72 -7.01 19.60
CA ARG A 52 -1.08 -7.09 18.27
C ARG A 52 -1.82 -6.26 17.23
N PHE A 53 -3.15 -6.24 17.26
CA PHE A 53 -3.95 -5.36 16.39
C PHE A 53 -3.63 -3.89 16.64
N GLN A 54 -3.53 -3.48 17.91
CA GLN A 54 -3.16 -2.12 18.25
C GLN A 54 -1.74 -1.77 17.78
N LEU A 55 -0.77 -2.67 17.94
CA LEU A 55 0.61 -2.45 17.47
C LEU A 55 0.67 -2.31 15.95
N GLU A 56 -0.05 -3.15 15.19
CA GLU A 56 -0.10 -3.06 13.72
C GLU A 56 -0.85 -1.81 13.24
N LEU A 57 -1.81 -1.30 14.00
CA LEU A 57 -2.46 -0.03 13.70
C LEU A 57 -1.56 1.16 14.03
N LEU A 58 -0.95 1.19 15.21
CA LEU A 58 -0.22 2.36 15.70
C LEU A 58 1.13 2.57 15.02
N LYS A 59 1.88 1.49 14.73
CA LYS A 59 3.23 1.61 14.19
C LYS A 59 3.29 2.38 12.87
N PRO A 60 2.49 2.06 11.84
CA PRO A 60 2.47 2.85 10.61
C PRO A 60 1.97 4.28 10.83
N GLU A 61 0.94 4.48 11.68
CA GLU A 61 0.38 5.80 11.96
C GLU A 61 1.42 6.75 12.56
N ILE A 62 2.17 6.30 13.55
CA ILE A 62 3.22 7.07 14.20
C ILE A 62 4.31 7.43 13.19
N LEU A 63 4.83 6.42 12.46
CA LEU A 63 5.96 6.62 11.54
C LEU A 63 5.58 7.45 10.31
N LEU A 64 4.35 7.34 9.80
CA LEU A 64 3.85 8.18 8.72
C LEU A 64 3.70 9.64 9.18
N HIS A 65 3.15 9.84 10.39
CA HIS A 65 3.02 11.18 10.97
C HIS A 65 4.39 11.84 11.22
N GLU A 66 5.36 11.10 11.78
CA GLU A 66 6.74 11.59 11.99
C GLU A 66 7.45 12.00 10.68
N ARG A 67 7.04 11.44 9.55
CA ARG A 67 7.54 11.75 8.21
C ARG A 67 6.73 12.84 7.48
N GLY A 68 5.73 13.43 8.13
CA GLY A 68 4.86 14.45 7.53
C GLY A 68 3.93 13.93 6.45
N ILE A 69 3.64 12.61 6.43
CA ILE A 69 2.78 11.99 5.43
C ILE A 69 1.32 12.05 5.90
N GLU A 70 0.60 13.05 5.42
CA GLU A 70 -0.80 13.29 5.76
C GLU A 70 -1.77 12.63 4.76
N HIS A 71 -1.39 12.56 3.47
CA HIS A 71 -2.24 12.08 2.40
C HIS A 71 -1.53 11.12 1.47
N THR A 72 -2.27 10.13 0.99
CA THR A 72 -1.77 9.11 0.06
C THR A 72 -2.68 8.98 -1.17
N ILE A 73 -2.08 8.51 -2.26
CA ILE A 73 -2.79 7.89 -3.37
C ILE A 73 -2.44 6.40 -3.32
N THR A 74 -3.46 5.57 -3.13
CA THR A 74 -3.25 4.13 -3.06
C THR A 74 -3.36 3.50 -4.44
N VAL A 75 -2.33 2.74 -4.84
CA VAL A 75 -2.27 2.10 -6.16
C VAL A 75 -2.34 0.59 -6.03
N PHE A 76 -3.32 0.00 -6.70
CA PHE A 76 -3.53 -1.45 -6.77
C PHE A 76 -3.34 -1.98 -8.20
N GLY A 77 -3.01 -3.25 -8.33
CA GLY A 77 -2.92 -3.94 -9.62
C GLY A 77 -2.20 -5.28 -9.54
N SER A 78 -1.98 -5.89 -10.70
CA SER A 78 -1.37 -7.20 -10.83
C SER A 78 0.08 -7.22 -10.36
N THR A 79 0.43 -8.24 -9.57
CA THR A 79 1.83 -8.56 -9.20
C THR A 79 2.62 -9.20 -10.36
N ARG A 80 1.95 -9.56 -11.46
CA ARG A 80 2.54 -10.33 -12.57
C ARG A 80 2.95 -9.48 -13.77
N PHE A 81 2.60 -8.20 -13.78
CA PHE A 81 2.97 -7.31 -14.87
C PHE A 81 4.41 -6.83 -14.71
N VAL A 82 5.11 -6.77 -15.81
CA VAL A 82 6.51 -6.33 -15.88
C VAL A 82 6.64 -5.16 -16.85
N SER A 83 7.73 -4.40 -16.77
CA SER A 83 8.01 -3.32 -17.72
C SER A 83 8.07 -3.82 -19.16
N CYS A 84 7.81 -2.94 -20.13
CA CYS A 84 7.89 -3.31 -21.55
C CYS A 84 9.33 -3.70 -21.94
N GLU A 85 10.33 -3.11 -21.31
CA GLU A 85 11.72 -3.52 -21.46
C GLU A 85 11.93 -4.99 -21.06
N LYS A 86 11.43 -5.36 -19.86
CA LYS A 86 11.53 -6.74 -19.36
C LYS A 86 10.72 -7.74 -20.18
N ALA A 87 9.54 -7.33 -20.66
CA ALA A 87 8.70 -8.16 -21.54
C ALA A 87 9.39 -8.45 -22.87
N GLN A 88 10.08 -7.47 -23.47
CA GLN A 88 10.89 -7.66 -24.67
C GLN A 88 12.11 -8.57 -24.44
N GLU A 89 12.74 -8.46 -23.27
CA GLU A 89 13.83 -9.35 -22.88
C GLU A 89 13.35 -10.80 -22.76
N LEU A 90 12.20 -11.03 -22.12
CA LEU A 90 11.55 -12.35 -22.05
C LEU A 90 11.26 -12.90 -23.44
N GLU A 91 10.74 -12.10 -24.36
CA GLU A 91 10.49 -12.51 -25.73
C GLU A 91 11.77 -12.94 -26.46
N ARG A 92 12.85 -12.14 -26.36
CA ARG A 92 14.14 -12.46 -26.99
C ARG A 92 14.77 -13.74 -26.42
N SER A 93 14.54 -14.04 -25.17
CA SER A 93 15.12 -15.19 -24.45
C SER A 93 14.26 -16.45 -24.52
N ALA A 94 12.98 -16.34 -24.89
CA ALA A 94 12.04 -17.46 -24.96
C ALA A 94 12.51 -18.51 -25.98
N ARG A 95 12.57 -19.79 -25.54
CA ARG A 95 13.00 -20.92 -26.39
C ARG A 95 12.03 -22.10 -26.37
N THR A 96 11.06 -22.08 -25.45
CA THR A 96 10.01 -23.10 -25.36
C THR A 96 8.64 -22.50 -25.65
N PRO A 97 7.66 -23.31 -26.09
CA PRO A 97 6.30 -22.81 -26.35
C PRO A 97 5.69 -22.11 -25.11
N GLU A 98 5.94 -22.62 -23.91
CA GLU A 98 5.46 -22.05 -22.65
C GLU A 98 6.10 -20.68 -22.39
N ALA A 99 7.43 -20.56 -22.54
CA ALA A 99 8.14 -19.29 -22.37
C ALA A 99 7.71 -18.25 -23.43
N MET A 100 7.43 -18.70 -24.67
CA MET A 100 6.89 -17.81 -25.71
C MET A 100 5.48 -17.32 -25.38
N ALA A 101 4.62 -18.19 -24.80
CA ALA A 101 3.29 -17.80 -24.36
C ALA A 101 3.34 -16.80 -23.22
N GLU A 102 4.21 -17.01 -22.23
CA GLU A 102 4.45 -16.08 -21.11
C GLU A 102 4.96 -14.73 -21.60
N ALA A 103 5.96 -14.72 -22.48
CA ALA A 103 6.51 -13.49 -23.07
C ALA A 103 5.46 -12.71 -23.86
N LYS A 104 4.63 -13.39 -24.65
CA LYS A 104 3.52 -12.76 -25.38
C LYS A 104 2.48 -12.16 -24.44
N GLN A 105 2.20 -12.83 -23.32
CA GLN A 105 1.31 -12.30 -22.29
C GLN A 105 1.92 -11.07 -21.61
N ALA A 106 3.22 -11.12 -21.28
CA ALA A 106 3.94 -9.99 -20.70
C ALA A 106 3.91 -8.78 -21.62
N LEU A 107 4.20 -8.95 -22.93
CA LEU A 107 4.13 -7.88 -23.92
C LEU A 107 2.74 -7.25 -24.07
N ARG A 108 1.68 -8.04 -23.93
CA ARG A 108 0.31 -7.54 -24.01
C ARG A 108 -0.04 -6.58 -22.84
N HIS A 109 0.55 -6.80 -21.67
CA HIS A 109 0.18 -6.11 -20.45
C HIS A 109 1.23 -5.15 -19.89
N CYS A 110 2.43 -5.12 -20.47
CA CYS A 110 3.53 -4.29 -19.99
C CYS A 110 3.19 -2.79 -19.99
N LYS A 111 2.33 -2.33 -20.90
CA LYS A 111 1.84 -0.95 -20.94
C LYS A 111 1.25 -0.47 -19.61
N TYR A 112 0.65 -1.37 -18.83
CA TYR A 112 0.09 -1.02 -17.53
C TYR A 112 1.15 -0.81 -16.46
N TYR A 113 2.26 -1.56 -16.52
CA TYR A 113 3.41 -1.33 -15.66
C TYR A 113 4.04 0.05 -15.95
N ASP A 114 4.29 0.33 -17.21
CA ASP A 114 4.92 1.58 -17.64
C ASP A 114 4.02 2.78 -17.30
N SER A 115 2.70 2.67 -17.51
CA SER A 115 1.73 3.69 -17.11
C SER A 115 1.67 3.87 -15.58
N ALA A 116 1.75 2.80 -14.78
CA ALA A 116 1.78 2.94 -13.32
C ALA A 116 3.07 3.62 -12.82
N ARG A 117 4.21 3.35 -13.47
CA ARG A 117 5.47 4.05 -13.20
C ARG A 117 5.38 5.53 -13.57
N GLU A 118 4.82 5.85 -14.71
CA GLU A 118 4.56 7.22 -15.14
C GLU A 118 3.65 7.96 -14.17
N PHE A 119 2.57 7.33 -13.72
CA PHE A 119 1.67 7.88 -12.70
C PHE A 119 2.41 8.23 -11.40
N GLY A 120 3.28 7.35 -10.91
CA GLY A 120 4.12 7.63 -9.75
C GLY A 120 5.02 8.85 -9.94
N ALA A 121 5.61 9.01 -11.13
CA ALA A 121 6.44 10.17 -11.47
C ALA A 121 5.63 11.47 -11.56
N ILE A 122 4.40 11.42 -12.09
CA ILE A 122 3.48 12.58 -12.14
C ILE A 122 3.14 13.07 -10.73
N VAL A 123 2.80 12.14 -9.81
CA VAL A 123 2.51 12.47 -8.41
C VAL A 123 3.71 13.11 -7.73
N ALA A 124 4.90 12.56 -7.91
CA ALA A 124 6.14 13.14 -7.38
C ALA A 124 6.42 14.53 -7.96
N GLY A 125 6.18 14.75 -9.26
CA GLY A 125 6.27 16.04 -9.91
C GLY A 125 5.34 17.07 -9.28
N TYR A 126 4.11 16.70 -8.96
CA TYR A 126 3.19 17.55 -8.22
C TYR A 126 3.75 17.89 -6.83
N ASN A 127 4.22 16.89 -6.06
CA ASN A 127 4.76 17.08 -4.73
C ASN A 127 5.95 18.04 -4.71
N ALA A 128 6.78 18.03 -5.75
CA ALA A 128 7.92 18.96 -5.89
C ALA A 128 7.49 20.44 -6.01
N THR A 129 6.25 20.70 -6.41
CA THR A 129 5.69 22.08 -6.48
C THR A 129 5.05 22.53 -5.17
N GLN A 130 4.85 21.62 -4.20
CA GLN A 130 4.19 21.93 -2.93
C GLN A 130 5.19 22.42 -1.89
N SER A 131 4.92 23.58 -1.30
CA SER A 131 5.74 24.17 -0.22
C SER A 131 5.47 23.56 1.17
N GLU A 132 4.30 22.94 1.36
CA GLU A 132 3.84 22.38 2.62
C GLU A 132 3.57 20.88 2.50
N ASP A 133 4.09 20.09 3.42
CA ASP A 133 3.94 18.63 3.41
C ASP A 133 2.47 18.19 3.47
N ARG A 134 1.61 18.94 4.17
CA ARG A 134 0.16 18.67 4.24
C ARG A 134 -0.57 18.70 2.89
N ASN A 135 0.04 19.28 1.85
CA ASN A 135 -0.54 19.34 0.50
C ASN A 135 0.03 18.24 -0.41
N LYS A 136 1.01 17.49 0.06
CA LYS A 136 1.63 16.41 -0.71
C LYS A 136 0.78 15.15 -0.70
N LEU A 137 0.84 14.42 -1.81
CA LEU A 137 0.15 13.16 -2.04
C LEU A 137 1.19 12.07 -2.30
N HIS A 138 1.39 11.15 -1.38
CA HIS A 138 2.43 10.12 -1.53
C HIS A 138 1.86 8.80 -2.06
N ILE A 139 2.60 8.14 -2.94
CA ILE A 139 2.21 6.82 -3.45
C ILE A 139 2.28 5.78 -2.33
N ALA A 140 1.16 5.12 -2.06
CA ALA A 140 1.05 3.97 -1.19
C ALA A 140 0.61 2.74 -1.98
N THR A 141 1.24 1.60 -1.73
CA THR A 141 0.93 0.33 -2.40
C THR A 141 0.99 -0.83 -1.42
N GLY A 142 0.65 -2.03 -1.88
CA GLY A 142 0.91 -3.26 -1.12
C GLY A 142 2.39 -3.65 -1.02
N GLY A 143 3.31 -2.85 -1.58
CA GLY A 143 4.76 -3.04 -1.46
C GLY A 143 5.33 -4.26 -2.21
N GLY A 144 4.52 -4.98 -2.98
CA GLY A 144 4.93 -6.14 -3.77
C GLY A 144 5.42 -5.77 -5.18
N PRO A 145 5.66 -6.79 -6.04
CA PRO A 145 6.09 -6.60 -7.42
C PRO A 145 4.97 -6.11 -8.36
N GLY A 146 5.27 -5.95 -9.61
CA GLY A 146 4.32 -5.62 -10.67
C GLY A 146 3.86 -4.17 -10.62
N ILE A 147 2.56 -3.93 -10.70
CA ILE A 147 1.99 -2.57 -10.69
C ILE A 147 2.36 -1.80 -9.43
N MET A 148 2.41 -2.46 -8.28
CA MET A 148 2.82 -1.83 -7.01
C MET A 148 4.26 -1.34 -7.08
N GLU A 149 5.16 -2.19 -7.56
CA GLU A 149 6.56 -1.83 -7.82
C GLU A 149 6.65 -0.67 -8.81
N ALA A 150 5.91 -0.73 -9.92
CA ALA A 150 5.93 0.30 -10.95
C ALA A 150 5.56 1.68 -10.39
N ALA A 151 4.48 1.79 -9.63
CA ALA A 151 4.04 3.05 -9.04
C ALA A 151 5.05 3.58 -8.00
N ASN A 152 5.57 2.70 -7.11
CA ASN A 152 6.63 3.08 -6.18
C ASN A 152 7.90 3.52 -6.93
N ARG A 153 8.29 2.79 -7.97
CA ARG A 153 9.47 3.09 -8.79
C ARG A 153 9.40 4.48 -9.43
N GLY A 154 8.26 4.82 -10.02
CA GLY A 154 8.09 6.13 -10.65
C GLY A 154 8.24 7.28 -9.67
N ALA A 155 7.63 7.19 -8.50
CA ALA A 155 7.75 8.20 -7.45
C ALA A 155 9.18 8.25 -6.86
N PHE A 156 9.79 7.10 -6.59
CA PHE A 156 11.15 6.99 -6.06
C PHE A 156 12.20 7.58 -7.03
N GLU A 157 12.14 7.24 -8.32
CA GLU A 157 13.04 7.75 -9.35
C GLU A 157 12.92 9.27 -9.55
N ALA A 158 11.73 9.82 -9.28
CA ALA A 158 11.47 11.26 -9.28
C ALA A 158 11.81 11.95 -7.94
N GLY A 159 12.36 11.22 -6.96
CA GLY A 159 12.86 11.77 -5.69
C GLY A 159 11.82 11.92 -4.58
N ASP A 160 10.65 11.29 -4.70
CA ASP A 160 9.59 11.36 -3.69
C ASP A 160 9.60 10.15 -2.74
N GLN A 161 8.93 10.31 -1.59
CA GLN A 161 8.73 9.23 -0.62
C GLN A 161 7.64 8.26 -1.11
N THR A 162 7.86 6.96 -0.90
CA THR A 162 6.92 5.90 -1.28
C THR A 162 6.66 4.95 -0.13
N ILE A 163 5.44 4.43 -0.05
CA ILE A 163 4.95 3.64 1.07
C ILE A 163 4.56 2.24 0.61
N GLY A 164 4.93 1.24 1.41
CA GLY A 164 4.53 -0.15 1.20
C GLY A 164 3.83 -0.75 2.42
N PHE A 165 2.58 -1.17 2.25
CA PHE A 165 1.82 -1.93 3.24
C PHE A 165 1.84 -3.41 2.88
N ASN A 166 2.94 -4.10 3.22
CA ASN A 166 3.15 -5.51 2.91
C ASN A 166 2.33 -6.42 3.83
N ILE A 167 2.03 -7.62 3.36
CA ILE A 167 1.36 -8.67 4.14
C ILE A 167 2.23 -9.92 4.20
N SER A 168 2.26 -10.59 5.36
CA SER A 168 2.91 -11.88 5.48
C SER A 168 2.09 -12.95 4.75
N LEU A 169 2.68 -13.57 3.73
CA LEU A 169 2.07 -14.65 2.95
C LEU A 169 2.88 -15.94 3.14
N PRO A 170 2.27 -17.14 2.93
CA PRO A 170 2.97 -18.43 3.03
C PRO A 170 4.15 -18.56 2.05
N ARG A 171 4.07 -17.88 0.89
CA ARG A 171 5.21 -17.70 -0.01
C ARG A 171 5.84 -16.36 0.30
N GLU A 172 7.11 -16.39 0.67
CA GLU A 172 7.86 -15.18 1.03
C GLU A 172 7.88 -14.20 -0.14
N GLN A 173 7.35 -13.01 0.10
CA GLN A 173 7.47 -11.87 -0.81
C GLN A 173 8.40 -10.86 -0.19
N HIS A 174 9.47 -10.53 -0.88
CA HIS A 174 10.30 -9.39 -0.51
C HIS A 174 9.60 -8.09 -0.92
N PRO A 175 9.70 -7.04 -0.09
CA PRO A 175 9.27 -5.70 -0.49
C PRO A 175 10.00 -5.28 -1.78
N ASN A 176 9.32 -4.55 -2.66
CA ASN A 176 9.99 -4.02 -3.84
C ASN A 176 11.09 -3.00 -3.44
N PRO A 177 12.15 -2.84 -4.24
CA PRO A 177 13.33 -2.05 -3.87
C PRO A 177 13.11 -0.53 -3.89
N TYR A 178 11.95 -0.07 -4.33
CA TYR A 178 11.65 1.36 -4.49
C TYR A 178 10.86 1.95 -3.31
N LEU A 179 10.70 1.21 -2.23
CA LEU A 179 10.08 1.71 -1.01
C LEU A 179 11.06 2.58 -0.22
N THR A 180 10.60 3.69 0.30
CA THR A 180 11.42 4.56 1.14
C THR A 180 11.81 3.83 2.43
N PRO A 181 13.10 3.84 2.83
CA PRO A 181 13.53 3.25 4.08
C PRO A 181 12.74 3.77 5.28
N GLY A 182 12.18 2.85 6.07
CA GLY A 182 11.31 3.17 7.21
C GLY A 182 9.83 3.32 6.86
N LEU A 183 9.45 3.30 5.57
CA LEU A 183 8.05 3.37 5.10
C LEU A 183 7.57 2.05 4.46
N SER A 184 8.27 0.96 4.71
CA SER A 184 7.85 -0.39 4.36
C SER A 184 7.33 -1.11 5.62
N PHE A 185 6.03 -1.32 5.70
CA PHE A 185 5.37 -1.94 6.84
C PHE A 185 4.95 -3.37 6.51
N ARG A 186 5.13 -4.29 7.45
CA ARG A 186 4.73 -5.68 7.30
C ARG A 186 3.59 -6.00 8.26
N PHE A 187 2.46 -6.40 7.71
CA PHE A 187 1.25 -6.78 8.46
C PHE A 187 1.11 -8.29 8.55
N HIS A 188 0.55 -8.75 9.65
CA HIS A 188 0.08 -10.11 9.82
C HIS A 188 -1.43 -10.22 9.52
N TYR A 189 -2.19 -9.15 9.83
CA TYR A 189 -3.64 -9.14 9.72
C TYR A 189 -4.13 -8.31 8.54
N PHE A 190 -4.85 -8.96 7.61
CA PHE A 190 -5.42 -8.30 6.44
C PHE A 190 -6.33 -7.12 6.81
N ALA A 191 -7.17 -7.27 7.84
CA ALA A 191 -8.11 -6.23 8.24
C ALA A 191 -7.40 -4.91 8.63
N ILE A 192 -6.30 -5.01 9.38
CA ILE A 192 -5.54 -3.82 9.79
C ILE A 192 -4.81 -3.20 8.60
N ARG A 193 -4.22 -4.02 7.73
CA ARG A 193 -3.58 -3.56 6.50
C ARG A 193 -4.56 -2.79 5.60
N LYS A 194 -5.77 -3.32 5.39
CA LYS A 194 -6.82 -2.68 4.59
C LYS A 194 -7.22 -1.31 5.12
N MET A 195 -7.30 -1.16 6.45
CA MET A 195 -7.53 0.14 7.05
C MET A 195 -6.47 1.17 6.64
N HIS A 196 -5.18 0.81 6.63
CA HIS A 196 -4.10 1.72 6.27
C HIS A 196 -4.13 2.16 4.81
N PHE A 197 -4.66 1.36 3.89
CA PHE A 197 -4.86 1.78 2.51
C PHE A 197 -5.85 2.95 2.38
N MET A 198 -6.75 3.13 3.36
CA MET A 198 -7.83 4.12 3.28
C MET A 198 -7.68 5.29 4.26
N LEU A 199 -7.01 5.10 5.41
CA LEU A 199 -6.94 6.12 6.46
C LEU A 199 -6.43 7.49 5.97
N ARG A 200 -5.51 7.50 4.99
CA ARG A 200 -4.92 8.70 4.42
C ARG A 200 -5.22 8.88 2.93
N ALA A 201 -6.03 7.99 2.35
CA ALA A 201 -6.28 8.01 0.91
C ALA A 201 -7.05 9.27 0.49
N ARG A 202 -6.57 9.90 -0.58
CA ARG A 202 -7.25 10.96 -1.31
C ARG A 202 -7.70 10.50 -2.69
N ALA A 203 -7.17 9.39 -3.16
CA ALA A 203 -7.62 8.67 -4.35
C ALA A 203 -7.19 7.21 -4.29
N ILE A 204 -7.92 6.38 -5.01
CA ILE A 204 -7.53 5.00 -5.33
C ILE A 204 -7.35 4.91 -6.83
N VAL A 205 -6.21 4.33 -7.25
CA VAL A 205 -5.94 4.05 -8.67
C VAL A 205 -5.72 2.55 -8.82
N ALA A 206 -6.63 1.89 -9.51
CA ALA A 206 -6.59 0.45 -9.74
C ALA A 206 -6.29 0.14 -11.21
N TYR A 207 -5.16 -0.49 -11.44
CA TYR A 207 -4.79 -1.12 -12.71
C TYR A 207 -5.33 -2.55 -12.79
N PRO A 208 -5.36 -3.17 -13.99
CA PRO A 208 -5.77 -4.56 -14.12
C PRO A 208 -5.05 -5.47 -13.13
N GLY A 209 -5.83 -6.28 -12.41
CA GLY A 209 -5.31 -7.12 -11.33
C GLY A 209 -6.17 -8.35 -11.07
N GLY A 210 -5.77 -9.14 -10.08
CA GLY A 210 -6.47 -10.34 -9.65
C GLY A 210 -7.33 -10.12 -8.41
N PHE A 211 -7.64 -11.21 -7.71
CA PHE A 211 -8.54 -11.21 -6.55
C PHE A 211 -8.17 -10.19 -5.46
N GLY A 212 -6.88 -10.00 -5.16
CA GLY A 212 -6.47 -9.01 -4.17
C GLY A 212 -6.79 -7.57 -4.60
N SER A 213 -6.66 -7.25 -5.90
CA SER A 213 -7.06 -5.92 -6.41
C SER A 213 -8.56 -5.71 -6.37
N PHE A 214 -9.34 -6.76 -6.66
CA PHE A 214 -10.81 -6.71 -6.56
C PHE A 214 -11.28 -6.60 -5.12
N ASP A 215 -10.68 -7.35 -4.21
CA ASP A 215 -10.98 -7.33 -2.79
C ASP A 215 -10.84 -5.91 -2.20
N GLU A 216 -9.73 -5.24 -2.49
CA GLU A 216 -9.49 -3.87 -2.04
C GLU A 216 -10.45 -2.87 -2.74
N LEU A 217 -10.68 -3.04 -4.05
CA LEU A 217 -11.59 -2.17 -4.80
C LEU A 217 -13.03 -2.23 -4.27
N PHE A 218 -13.57 -3.44 -4.08
CA PHE A 218 -14.96 -3.60 -3.62
C PHE A 218 -15.14 -3.22 -2.15
N GLU A 219 -14.11 -3.37 -1.33
CA GLU A 219 -14.15 -2.84 0.04
C GLU A 219 -14.29 -1.32 0.04
N VAL A 220 -13.46 -0.60 -0.74
CA VAL A 220 -13.53 0.86 -0.85
C VAL A 220 -14.89 1.31 -1.38
N LEU A 221 -15.39 0.67 -2.46
CA LEU A 221 -16.71 0.96 -3.01
C LEU A 221 -17.81 0.77 -1.96
N THR A 222 -17.77 -0.31 -1.19
CA THR A 222 -18.72 -0.60 -0.11
C THR A 222 -18.67 0.44 1.00
N LEU A 223 -17.48 0.84 1.43
CA LEU A 223 -17.30 1.83 2.49
C LEU A 223 -17.78 3.23 2.06
N MET A 224 -17.59 3.60 0.80
CA MET A 224 -18.11 4.85 0.25
C MET A 224 -19.62 4.82 0.06
N GLN A 225 -20.18 3.73 -0.49
CA GLN A 225 -21.61 3.52 -0.63
C GLN A 225 -22.33 3.63 0.73
N THR A 226 -21.76 3.00 1.75
CA THR A 226 -22.31 3.00 3.12
C THR A 226 -21.94 4.25 3.93
N LYS A 227 -21.24 5.22 3.34
CA LYS A 227 -20.79 6.47 3.97
C LYS A 227 -19.93 6.26 5.23
N LYS A 228 -19.13 5.19 5.25
CA LYS A 228 -18.17 4.91 6.32
C LYS A 228 -16.85 5.64 6.12
N VAL A 229 -16.54 6.02 4.88
CA VAL A 229 -15.43 6.89 4.50
C VAL A 229 -15.95 8.07 3.67
N GLU A 230 -15.20 9.17 3.68
CA GLU A 230 -15.48 10.30 2.80
C GLU A 230 -15.28 9.90 1.33
N ARG A 231 -15.99 10.57 0.43
CA ARG A 231 -15.86 10.31 -1.00
C ARG A 231 -14.56 10.88 -1.52
N PHE A 232 -13.82 10.06 -2.25
CA PHE A 232 -12.65 10.44 -3.03
C PHE A 232 -12.67 9.69 -4.38
N PRO A 233 -11.91 10.12 -5.40
CA PRO A 233 -11.90 9.47 -6.70
C PRO A 233 -11.45 8.01 -6.63
N ILE A 234 -12.20 7.11 -7.30
CA ILE A 234 -11.79 5.73 -7.59
C ILE A 234 -11.56 5.65 -9.09
N ILE A 235 -10.33 5.43 -9.48
CA ILE A 235 -9.86 5.50 -10.86
C ILE A 235 -9.47 4.10 -11.32
N LEU A 236 -10.12 3.62 -12.39
CA LEU A 236 -9.86 2.33 -13.00
C LEU A 236 -9.13 2.52 -14.33
N VAL A 237 -7.84 2.22 -14.35
CA VAL A 237 -6.99 2.33 -15.55
C VAL A 237 -7.14 1.09 -16.42
N GLY A 238 -7.35 1.27 -17.73
CA GLY A 238 -7.60 0.18 -18.67
C GLY A 238 -9.07 -0.20 -18.75
N LYS A 239 -9.89 0.71 -19.28
CA LYS A 239 -11.34 0.62 -19.39
C LYS A 239 -11.83 -0.72 -19.95
N THR A 240 -11.19 -1.22 -21.01
CA THR A 240 -11.58 -2.51 -21.62
C THR A 240 -11.51 -3.64 -20.62
N PHE A 241 -10.40 -3.78 -19.87
CA PHE A 241 -10.27 -4.83 -18.86
C PHE A 241 -11.39 -4.77 -17.83
N TRP A 242 -11.63 -3.60 -17.26
CA TRP A 242 -12.59 -3.44 -16.18
C TRP A 242 -14.03 -3.67 -16.63
N GLN A 243 -14.39 -3.25 -17.86
CA GLN A 243 -15.71 -3.47 -18.45
C GLN A 243 -15.96 -4.93 -18.86
N GLU A 244 -14.92 -5.68 -19.21
CA GLU A 244 -15.01 -7.10 -19.52
C GLU A 244 -15.17 -7.97 -18.27
N VAL A 245 -14.50 -7.59 -17.15
CA VAL A 245 -14.46 -8.43 -15.94
C VAL A 245 -15.50 -8.05 -14.89
N ILE A 246 -16.02 -6.81 -14.92
CA ILE A 246 -17.10 -6.36 -14.01
C ILE A 246 -18.22 -5.75 -14.84
N ASN A 247 -19.36 -6.42 -14.86
CA ASN A 247 -20.54 -5.88 -15.52
C ASN A 247 -21.36 -4.98 -14.55
N PHE A 248 -20.87 -3.75 -14.34
CA PHE A 248 -21.56 -2.76 -13.49
C PHE A 248 -22.99 -2.47 -13.96
N LYS A 249 -23.22 -2.46 -15.29
CA LYS A 249 -24.54 -2.27 -15.85
C LYS A 249 -25.51 -3.36 -15.41
N GLN A 250 -25.07 -4.62 -15.43
CA GLN A 250 -25.89 -5.74 -14.97
C GLN A 250 -26.19 -5.64 -13.47
N MET A 251 -25.25 -5.19 -12.65
CA MET A 251 -25.49 -4.95 -11.22
C MET A 251 -26.55 -3.88 -11.00
N LEU A 252 -26.55 -2.84 -11.82
CA LEU A 252 -27.55 -1.78 -11.81
C LEU A 252 -28.93 -2.31 -12.24
N ASP A 253 -28.98 -3.04 -13.35
CA ASP A 253 -30.22 -3.63 -13.91
C ASP A 253 -30.88 -4.62 -12.92
N HIS A 254 -30.08 -5.31 -12.08
CA HIS A 254 -30.55 -6.16 -10.98
C HIS A 254 -30.90 -5.39 -9.70
N GLY A 255 -30.69 -4.08 -9.65
CA GLY A 255 -31.00 -3.25 -8.49
C GLY A 255 -30.14 -3.54 -7.24
N VAL A 256 -28.96 -4.14 -7.40
CA VAL A 256 -28.03 -4.43 -6.29
C VAL A 256 -27.05 -3.29 -6.01
N ILE A 257 -26.96 -2.32 -6.93
CA ILE A 257 -26.28 -1.03 -6.78
C ILE A 257 -27.14 0.07 -7.40
N GLU A 258 -26.82 1.33 -7.08
CA GLU A 258 -27.47 2.51 -7.63
C GLU A 258 -26.57 3.24 -8.63
N GLN A 259 -27.16 4.11 -9.47
CA GLN A 259 -26.41 4.96 -10.40
C GLN A 259 -25.40 5.85 -9.66
N ALA A 260 -25.73 6.29 -8.46
CA ALA A 260 -24.84 7.09 -7.61
C ALA A 260 -23.56 6.35 -7.21
N ASP A 261 -23.60 5.01 -7.14
CA ASP A 261 -22.43 4.17 -6.82
C ASP A 261 -21.48 4.08 -8.02
N ILE A 262 -22.03 3.96 -9.23
CA ILE A 262 -21.23 3.97 -10.48
C ILE A 262 -20.53 5.32 -10.67
N ASN A 263 -21.18 6.41 -10.31
CA ASN A 263 -20.64 7.76 -10.45
C ASN A 263 -19.39 8.02 -9.54
N LEU A 264 -19.07 7.10 -8.64
CA LEU A 264 -17.83 7.12 -7.87
C LEU A 264 -16.62 6.64 -8.69
N ILE A 265 -16.84 5.97 -9.82
CA ILE A 265 -15.82 5.28 -10.60
C ILE A 265 -15.49 6.08 -11.86
N HIS A 266 -14.20 6.33 -12.07
CA HIS A 266 -13.66 6.97 -13.25
C HIS A 266 -12.84 5.97 -14.08
N PHE A 267 -13.24 5.74 -15.33
CA PHE A 267 -12.52 4.87 -16.26
C PHE A 267 -11.58 5.70 -17.12
N VAL A 268 -10.29 5.37 -17.10
CA VAL A 268 -9.25 6.08 -17.83
C VAL A 268 -8.31 5.09 -18.54
N GLU A 269 -7.50 5.59 -19.48
CA GLU A 269 -6.53 4.77 -20.22
C GLU A 269 -5.08 5.14 -19.89
N THR A 270 -4.80 6.39 -19.46
CA THR A 270 -3.43 6.87 -19.25
C THR A 270 -3.18 7.37 -17.84
N ALA A 271 -1.92 7.55 -17.50
CA ALA A 271 -1.49 8.12 -16.22
C ALA A 271 -1.92 9.59 -16.07
N GLU A 272 -1.87 10.37 -17.14
CA GLU A 272 -2.28 11.77 -17.16
C GLU A 272 -3.79 11.90 -16.97
N GLU A 273 -4.59 11.03 -17.64
CA GLU A 273 -6.03 11.00 -17.43
C GLU A 273 -6.36 10.65 -15.98
N ALA A 274 -5.62 9.70 -15.38
CA ALA A 274 -5.79 9.35 -13.96
C ALA A 274 -5.48 10.53 -13.06
N TRP A 275 -4.39 11.24 -13.31
CA TRP A 275 -4.02 12.43 -12.55
C TRP A 275 -5.02 13.57 -12.70
N ALA A 276 -5.58 13.77 -13.89
CA ALA A 276 -6.56 14.81 -14.15
C ALA A 276 -7.88 14.66 -13.39
N VAL A 277 -8.16 13.47 -12.86
CA VAL A 277 -9.34 13.19 -12.00
C VAL A 277 -9.09 13.56 -10.54
N ILE A 278 -7.85 13.56 -10.09
CA ILE A 278 -7.43 13.85 -8.71
C ILE A 278 -7.27 15.34 -8.47
#